data_c23ebd393d6b510afb0b94a64f7f2d33
#
_entry.id   c23ebd393d6b510afb0b94a64f7f2d33
#
_cell.length_a   1.000
_cell.length_b   1.000
_cell.length_c   1.000
_cell.angle_alpha   90.00
_cell.angle_beta   90.00
_cell.angle_gamma   90.00
#
_symmetry.space_group_name_H-M   'P 1'
#
loop_
_entity.id
_entity.type
_entity.pdbx_description
1 polymer ?
#
loop_
_entity_poly.entity_id
_entity_poly.type
_entity_poly.pdbx_seq_one_letter_code
_entity_poly.pdbx_strand_id
1 'polypeptide(L)'
;MSLHVIVGAGPVGTATARLLAATGERVRVVTRRGTGLDHPAVERVAADAADPDRLAGLAEGAVALYNCANPAYHRWPIDWPPLAAALLAAAERTGAVLATVGNLYGYGPVDGPMTEATPLVAPGTKGRVRNRMWAEALAAHQAGRARVTEVRGSDYLGVGATSLPMMLLPGVLAGRRVLLPVDFDAPHTWTYVDDVARTLVATAADERAWGRAWHVPSPPAVSARELATRTAALAGAPAPRLTRLPYPALWLGGLVNPFARELRETAYQFDRPYLLDSTAATATLGLAPTPLDRALADTVAALRGATPPVGRTPVGDRRH
;
A
#
# COMPACT_ATOMS: atom_id res chain seq x y z
N MET A 1 0.15 -19.71 19.68
CA MET A 1 0.75 -18.41 19.33
C MET A 1 1.87 -18.63 18.31
N SER A 2 1.60 -18.33 17.07
CA SER A 2 2.59 -18.45 15.98
C SER A 2 3.40 -17.16 15.87
N LEU A 3 4.61 -17.25 15.31
CA LEU A 3 5.40 -16.07 14.98
C LEU A 3 5.10 -15.61 13.55
N HIS A 4 4.81 -14.33 13.41
CA HIS A 4 4.64 -13.64 12.13
C HIS A 4 5.69 -12.54 12.00
N VAL A 5 6.39 -12.48 10.88
CA VAL A 5 7.41 -11.46 10.62
C VAL A 5 6.92 -10.49 9.57
N ILE A 6 7.00 -9.19 9.84
CA ILE A 6 6.54 -8.12 8.95
C ILE A 6 7.74 -7.24 8.61
N VAL A 7 8.06 -7.12 7.33
CA VAL A 7 9.08 -6.19 6.83
C VAL A 7 8.40 -4.91 6.39
N GLY A 8 8.65 -3.82 7.14
CA GLY A 8 8.07 -2.51 6.90
C GLY A 8 6.93 -2.15 7.86
N ALA A 9 7.00 -0.94 8.43
CA ALA A 9 6.03 -0.37 9.36
C ALA A 9 5.27 0.83 8.76
N GLY A 10 5.01 0.78 7.46
CA GLY A 10 4.09 1.69 6.79
C GLY A 10 2.62 1.38 7.14
N PRO A 11 1.65 2.05 6.51
CA PRO A 11 0.23 1.87 6.82
C PRO A 11 -0.21 0.40 6.81
N VAL A 12 0.10 -0.35 5.76
CA VAL A 12 -0.26 -1.77 5.64
C VAL A 12 0.45 -2.62 6.68
N GLY A 13 1.77 -2.44 6.87
CA GLY A 13 2.53 -3.22 7.86
C GLY A 13 2.03 -2.98 9.29
N THR A 14 1.67 -1.73 9.61
CA THR A 14 1.07 -1.38 10.92
C THR A 14 -0.33 -1.98 11.09
N ALA A 15 -1.16 -1.95 10.04
CA ALA A 15 -2.49 -2.58 10.07
C ALA A 15 -2.39 -4.10 10.21
N THR A 16 -1.45 -4.74 9.48
CA THR A 16 -1.18 -6.18 9.59
C THR A 16 -0.70 -6.56 10.99
N ALA A 17 0.24 -5.79 11.56
CA ALA A 17 0.74 -6.02 12.91
C ALA A 17 -0.39 -5.90 13.96
N ARG A 18 -1.26 -4.88 13.83
CA ARG A 18 -2.41 -4.68 14.71
C ARG A 18 -3.40 -5.85 14.60
N LEU A 19 -3.72 -6.29 13.40
CA LEU A 19 -4.63 -7.40 13.16
C LEU A 19 -4.13 -8.70 13.80
N LEU A 20 -2.87 -9.05 13.58
CA LEU A 20 -2.25 -10.26 14.16
C LEU A 20 -2.12 -10.18 15.68
N ALA A 21 -1.71 -9.04 16.21
CA ALA A 21 -1.62 -8.84 17.66
C ALA A 21 -3.01 -8.95 18.35
N ALA A 22 -4.08 -8.45 17.70
CA ALA A 22 -5.44 -8.54 18.22
C ALA A 22 -5.97 -9.98 18.24
N THR A 23 -5.45 -10.89 17.41
CA THR A 23 -5.77 -12.32 17.45
C THR A 23 -4.85 -13.14 18.36
N GLY A 24 -3.97 -12.47 19.12
CA GLY A 24 -3.08 -13.11 20.07
C GLY A 24 -1.81 -13.70 19.48
N GLU A 25 -1.49 -13.40 18.21
CA GLU A 25 -0.28 -13.90 17.58
C GLU A 25 0.96 -13.08 17.98
N ARG A 26 2.12 -13.69 17.93
CA ARG A 26 3.41 -13.02 18.11
C ARG A 26 3.84 -12.36 16.82
N VAL A 27 4.17 -11.08 16.87
CA VAL A 27 4.54 -10.29 15.69
C VAL A 27 5.94 -9.73 15.86
N ARG A 28 6.79 -9.89 14.85
CA ARG A 28 8.09 -9.23 14.75
C ARG A 28 8.06 -8.24 13.57
N VAL A 29 8.22 -6.96 13.85
CA VAL A 29 8.27 -5.91 12.83
C VAL A 29 9.72 -5.52 12.58
N VAL A 30 10.18 -5.74 11.36
CA VAL A 30 11.56 -5.46 10.92
C VAL A 30 11.56 -4.17 10.11
N THR A 31 12.30 -3.18 10.59
CA THR A 31 12.53 -1.91 9.89
C THR A 31 13.96 -1.45 10.12
N ARG A 32 14.49 -0.60 9.25
CA ARG A 32 15.87 -0.08 9.38
C ARG A 32 16.14 0.66 10.70
N ARG A 33 15.11 1.20 11.35
CA ARG A 33 15.21 1.98 12.59
C ARG A 33 14.52 1.35 13.80
N GLY A 34 14.02 0.13 13.68
CA GLY A 34 13.27 -0.53 14.77
C GLY A 34 11.96 0.19 15.10
N THR A 35 11.35 0.85 14.12
CA THR A 35 10.04 1.51 14.29
C THR A 35 8.91 0.54 14.01
N GLY A 36 7.75 0.74 14.63
CA GLY A 36 6.58 -0.11 14.43
C GLY A 36 5.50 0.18 15.47
N LEU A 37 4.43 -0.63 15.42
CA LEU A 37 3.33 -0.56 16.38
C LEU A 37 3.85 -0.80 17.80
N ASP A 38 3.45 0.06 18.73
CA ASP A 38 3.70 -0.13 20.17
C ASP A 38 2.61 -1.01 20.76
N HIS A 39 2.94 -2.28 21.00
CA HIS A 39 2.00 -3.27 21.52
C HIS A 39 2.77 -4.44 22.15
N PRO A 40 2.31 -5.03 23.28
CA PRO A 40 3.02 -6.10 23.99
C PRO A 40 3.31 -7.35 23.15
N ALA A 41 2.46 -7.68 22.19
CA ALA A 41 2.65 -8.81 21.26
C ALA A 41 3.55 -8.48 20.07
N VAL A 42 4.10 -7.24 19.95
CA VAL A 42 4.87 -6.76 18.82
C VAL A 42 6.31 -6.47 19.22
N GLU A 43 7.23 -7.28 18.74
CA GLU A 43 8.67 -7.05 18.83
C GLU A 43 9.12 -6.15 17.67
N ARG A 44 9.77 -5.03 17.97
CA ARG A 44 10.32 -4.10 16.98
C ARG A 44 11.81 -4.33 16.83
N VAL A 45 12.27 -4.67 15.62
CA VAL A 45 13.67 -4.99 15.33
C VAL A 45 14.25 -4.02 14.33
N ALA A 46 15.40 -3.45 14.66
CA ALA A 46 16.20 -2.66 13.73
C ALA A 46 17.10 -3.59 12.91
N ALA A 47 16.83 -3.69 11.60
CA ALA A 47 17.66 -4.47 10.68
C ALA A 47 17.47 -3.99 9.24
N ASP A 48 18.49 -4.24 8.41
CA ASP A 48 18.34 -4.15 6.96
C ASP A 48 17.74 -5.46 6.44
N ALA A 49 16.50 -5.38 5.92
CA ALA A 49 15.84 -6.54 5.38
C ALA A 49 16.37 -6.98 4.00
N ALA A 50 17.29 -6.23 3.40
CA ALA A 50 18.03 -6.63 2.20
C ALA A 50 19.23 -7.54 2.52
N ASP A 51 19.55 -7.76 3.80
CA ASP A 51 20.51 -8.76 4.25
C ASP A 51 19.79 -10.12 4.41
N PRO A 52 20.03 -11.11 3.51
CA PRO A 52 19.30 -12.37 3.50
C PRO A 52 19.60 -13.24 4.72
N ASP A 53 20.80 -13.21 5.27
CA ASP A 53 21.18 -14.01 6.44
C ASP A 53 20.53 -13.46 7.70
N ARG A 54 20.57 -12.14 7.85
CA ARG A 54 19.92 -11.46 8.96
C ARG A 54 18.41 -11.66 8.93
N LEU A 55 17.79 -11.52 7.75
CA LEU A 55 16.33 -11.67 7.60
C LEU A 55 15.89 -13.12 7.85
N ALA A 56 16.64 -14.10 7.33
CA ALA A 56 16.33 -15.51 7.59
C ALA A 56 16.41 -15.85 9.08
N GLY A 57 17.43 -15.40 9.80
CA GLY A 57 17.52 -15.58 11.25
C GLY A 57 16.38 -14.89 12.02
N LEU A 58 15.91 -13.74 11.56
CA LEU A 58 14.73 -13.06 12.13
C LEU A 58 13.43 -13.76 11.82
N ALA A 59 13.35 -14.50 10.73
CA ALA A 59 12.16 -15.25 10.29
C ALA A 59 12.18 -16.73 10.73
N GLU A 60 13.18 -17.16 11.47
CA GLU A 60 13.25 -18.54 11.97
C GLU A 60 12.05 -18.87 12.86
N GLY A 61 11.38 -19.98 12.56
CA GLY A 61 10.15 -20.41 13.23
C GLY A 61 8.91 -19.59 12.92
N ALA A 62 8.99 -18.63 12.00
CA ALA A 62 7.82 -17.88 11.56
C ALA A 62 6.94 -18.73 10.64
N VAL A 63 5.62 -18.62 10.81
CA VAL A 63 4.65 -19.24 9.90
C VAL A 63 4.46 -18.41 8.62
N ALA A 64 4.63 -17.09 8.70
CA ALA A 64 4.53 -16.18 7.56
C ALA A 64 5.51 -15.01 7.66
N LEU A 65 6.02 -14.60 6.50
CA LEU A 65 6.85 -13.42 6.27
C LEU A 65 6.08 -12.45 5.35
N TYR A 66 5.74 -11.28 5.88
CA TYR A 66 4.95 -10.28 5.17
C TYR A 66 5.85 -9.19 4.61
N ASN A 67 5.86 -9.01 3.31
CA ASN A 67 6.52 -7.90 2.66
C ASN A 67 5.57 -6.70 2.56
N CYS A 68 5.65 -5.80 3.53
CA CYS A 68 4.94 -4.51 3.58
C CYS A 68 5.90 -3.32 3.36
N ALA A 69 7.11 -3.58 2.88
CA ALA A 69 8.06 -2.52 2.56
C ALA A 69 7.63 -1.72 1.32
N ASN A 70 8.02 -0.47 1.29
CA ASN A 70 7.87 0.40 0.11
C ASN A 70 9.04 1.37 0.04
N PRO A 71 10.10 1.04 -0.68
CA PRO A 71 11.21 1.96 -0.94
C PRO A 71 10.75 3.26 -1.60
N ALA A 72 11.57 4.30 -1.55
CA ALA A 72 11.28 5.56 -2.21
C ALA A 72 11.10 5.34 -3.73
N TYR A 73 10.07 5.95 -4.32
CA TYR A 73 9.63 5.67 -5.70
C TYR A 73 10.76 5.75 -6.74
N HIS A 74 11.62 6.77 -6.65
CA HIS A 74 12.75 6.97 -7.55
C HIS A 74 13.88 5.93 -7.38
N ARG A 75 13.85 5.18 -6.28
CA ARG A 75 14.83 4.15 -5.95
C ARG A 75 14.36 2.71 -6.23
N TRP A 76 13.13 2.52 -6.69
CA TRP A 76 12.58 1.19 -6.92
C TRP A 76 13.47 0.27 -7.76
N PRO A 77 14.08 0.70 -8.87
CA PRO A 77 14.96 -0.16 -9.66
C PRO A 77 16.22 -0.64 -8.93
N ILE A 78 16.63 0.09 -7.89
CA ILE A 78 17.84 -0.18 -7.12
C ILE A 78 17.52 -0.93 -5.82
N ASP A 79 16.52 -0.47 -5.07
CA ASP A 79 16.26 -0.97 -3.72
C ASP A 79 15.37 -2.23 -3.71
N TRP A 80 14.48 -2.40 -4.69
CA TRP A 80 13.61 -3.58 -4.73
C TRP A 80 14.33 -4.89 -5.03
N PRO A 81 15.25 -4.99 -6.01
CA PRO A 81 15.86 -6.28 -6.34
C PRO A 81 16.56 -6.96 -5.16
N PRO A 82 17.48 -6.31 -4.41
CA PRO A 82 18.11 -6.95 -3.27
C PRO A 82 17.12 -7.28 -2.14
N LEU A 83 16.15 -6.41 -1.87
CA LEU A 83 15.14 -6.66 -0.84
C LEU A 83 14.23 -7.84 -1.20
N ALA A 84 13.76 -7.92 -2.45
CA ALA A 84 12.91 -9.02 -2.90
C ALA A 84 13.67 -10.36 -2.89
N ALA A 85 14.94 -10.37 -3.30
CA ALA A 85 15.79 -11.54 -3.24
C ALA A 85 16.02 -12.02 -1.80
N ALA A 86 16.26 -11.10 -0.86
CA ALA A 86 16.44 -11.44 0.56
C ALA A 86 15.16 -11.99 1.20
N LEU A 87 14.00 -11.41 0.88
CA LEU A 87 12.69 -11.90 1.34
C LEU A 87 12.42 -13.33 0.82
N LEU A 88 12.68 -13.58 -0.45
CA LEU A 88 12.49 -14.90 -1.05
C LEU A 88 13.46 -15.92 -0.46
N ALA A 89 14.74 -15.59 -0.32
CA ALA A 89 15.74 -16.44 0.30
C ALA A 89 15.40 -16.78 1.77
N ALA A 90 14.89 -15.80 2.53
CA ALA A 90 14.42 -16.03 3.89
C ALA A 90 13.23 -17.01 3.93
N ALA A 91 12.26 -16.86 3.02
CA ALA A 91 11.12 -17.77 2.90
C ALA A 91 11.55 -19.19 2.50
N GLU A 92 12.47 -19.33 1.54
CA GLU A 92 13.04 -20.63 1.12
C GLU A 92 13.73 -21.35 2.29
N ARG A 93 14.49 -20.62 3.10
CA ARG A 93 15.27 -21.17 4.22
C ARG A 93 14.45 -21.54 5.44
N THR A 94 13.41 -20.76 5.72
CA THR A 94 12.61 -20.92 6.95
C THR A 94 11.32 -21.70 6.72
N GLY A 95 10.90 -21.86 5.47
CA GLY A 95 9.60 -22.42 5.12
C GLY A 95 8.41 -21.51 5.46
N ALA A 96 8.64 -20.27 5.89
CA ALA A 96 7.56 -19.28 6.09
C ALA A 96 6.86 -18.96 4.77
N VAL A 97 5.54 -18.74 4.81
CA VAL A 97 4.81 -18.26 3.63
C VAL A 97 5.18 -16.81 3.36
N LEU A 98 5.69 -16.50 2.17
CA LEU A 98 5.96 -15.13 1.75
C LEU A 98 4.69 -14.49 1.17
N ALA A 99 4.09 -13.57 1.91
CA ALA A 99 2.95 -12.78 1.46
C ALA A 99 3.39 -11.35 1.15
N THR A 100 3.28 -10.93 -0.12
CA THR A 100 3.77 -9.64 -0.59
C THR A 100 2.64 -8.66 -0.88
N VAL A 101 2.75 -7.44 -0.35
CA VAL A 101 1.90 -6.31 -0.76
C VAL A 101 2.32 -5.82 -2.13
N GLY A 102 1.40 -5.92 -3.07
CA GLY A 102 1.53 -5.46 -4.45
C GLY A 102 0.64 -4.26 -4.76
N ASN A 103 0.59 -3.91 -6.03
CA ASN A 103 -0.30 -2.92 -6.60
C ASN A 103 -0.64 -3.30 -8.05
N LEU A 104 -1.39 -2.43 -8.74
CA LEU A 104 -1.84 -2.71 -10.11
C LEU A 104 -0.86 -2.22 -11.20
N TYR A 105 0.31 -1.67 -10.83
CA TYR A 105 1.25 -1.09 -11.81
C TYR A 105 1.75 -2.11 -12.84
N GLY A 106 1.82 -3.38 -12.46
CA GLY A 106 2.28 -4.45 -13.34
C GLY A 106 1.40 -4.67 -14.58
N TYR A 107 0.13 -4.31 -14.50
CA TYR A 107 -0.79 -4.42 -15.64
C TYR A 107 -0.55 -3.32 -16.69
N GLY A 108 -0.10 -2.13 -16.27
CA GLY A 108 -0.01 -0.96 -17.13
C GLY A 108 -1.37 -0.33 -17.41
N PRO A 109 -1.49 0.48 -18.48
CA PRO A 109 -2.77 1.00 -18.95
C PRO A 109 -3.65 -0.15 -19.48
N VAL A 110 -4.85 -0.31 -18.91
CA VAL A 110 -5.84 -1.33 -19.30
C VAL A 110 -7.16 -0.65 -19.56
N ASP A 111 -7.86 -1.09 -20.60
CA ASP A 111 -9.24 -0.66 -20.87
C ASP A 111 -10.20 -1.63 -20.18
N GLY A 112 -10.91 -1.13 -19.15
CA GLY A 112 -11.85 -1.90 -18.36
C GLY A 112 -11.32 -2.39 -17.01
N PRO A 113 -12.09 -3.25 -16.29
CA PRO A 113 -11.71 -3.77 -15.00
C PRO A 113 -10.51 -4.73 -15.09
N MET A 114 -9.51 -4.53 -14.23
CA MET A 114 -8.39 -5.44 -14.07
C MET A 114 -8.79 -6.61 -13.17
N THR A 115 -8.51 -7.83 -13.62
CA THR A 115 -8.61 -9.07 -12.85
C THR A 115 -7.23 -9.63 -12.59
N GLU A 116 -7.11 -10.65 -11.75
CA GLU A 116 -5.84 -11.35 -11.51
C GLU A 116 -5.29 -12.06 -12.77
N ALA A 117 -6.17 -12.33 -13.75
CA ALA A 117 -5.80 -12.91 -15.05
C ALA A 117 -5.35 -11.86 -16.09
N THR A 118 -5.51 -10.57 -15.80
CA THR A 118 -5.05 -9.50 -16.71
C THR A 118 -3.54 -9.61 -16.93
N PRO A 119 -3.05 -9.55 -18.18
CA PRO A 119 -1.63 -9.70 -18.48
C PRO A 119 -0.76 -8.61 -17.81
N LEU A 120 0.39 -9.02 -17.30
CA LEU A 120 1.38 -8.13 -16.69
C LEU A 120 2.32 -7.55 -17.75
N VAL A 121 1.86 -6.54 -18.47
CA VAL A 121 2.52 -5.97 -19.66
C VAL A 121 2.94 -4.51 -19.50
N ALA A 122 3.06 -4.03 -18.27
CA ALA A 122 3.40 -2.64 -17.99
C ALA A 122 4.65 -2.16 -18.73
N PRO A 123 4.60 -1.06 -19.48
CA PRO A 123 5.75 -0.52 -20.19
C PRO A 123 6.69 0.27 -19.27
N GLY A 124 6.21 0.72 -18.14
CA GLY A 124 6.92 1.57 -17.20
C GLY A 124 7.90 0.80 -16.31
N THR A 125 8.85 1.51 -15.73
CA THR A 125 9.90 0.95 -14.87
C THR A 125 9.32 0.33 -13.58
N LYS A 126 8.35 1.02 -12.96
CA LYS A 126 7.72 0.53 -11.71
C LYS A 126 6.94 -0.75 -11.92
N GLY A 127 6.17 -0.81 -13.01
CA GLY A 127 5.46 -2.02 -13.37
C GLY A 127 6.40 -3.18 -13.68
N ARG A 128 7.48 -2.95 -14.45
CA ARG A 128 8.49 -3.99 -14.72
C ARG A 128 9.18 -4.52 -13.46
N VAL A 129 9.50 -3.65 -12.51
CA VAL A 129 10.07 -4.06 -11.22
C VAL A 129 9.11 -4.99 -10.48
N ARG A 130 7.84 -4.62 -10.37
CA ARG A 130 6.81 -5.45 -9.72
C ARG A 130 6.58 -6.77 -10.44
N ASN A 131 6.52 -6.75 -11.76
CA ASN A 131 6.35 -7.96 -12.57
C ASN A 131 7.51 -8.94 -12.39
N ARG A 132 8.74 -8.43 -12.34
CA ARG A 132 9.93 -9.25 -12.10
C ARG A 132 9.90 -9.87 -10.70
N MET A 133 9.60 -9.11 -9.65
CA MET A 133 9.49 -9.61 -8.29
C MET A 133 8.47 -10.76 -8.19
N TRP A 134 7.29 -10.56 -8.79
CA TRP A 134 6.26 -11.60 -8.81
C TRP A 134 6.69 -12.83 -9.61
N ALA A 135 7.28 -12.65 -10.79
CA ALA A 135 7.75 -13.75 -11.63
C ALA A 135 8.80 -14.61 -10.91
N GLU A 136 9.78 -13.99 -10.24
CA GLU A 136 10.82 -14.68 -9.47
C GLU A 136 10.22 -15.45 -8.28
N ALA A 137 9.29 -14.83 -7.53
CA ALA A 137 8.60 -15.48 -6.42
C ALA A 137 7.74 -16.67 -6.91
N LEU A 138 6.97 -16.49 -7.98
CA LEU A 138 6.13 -17.55 -8.56
C LEU A 138 6.96 -18.72 -9.09
N ALA A 139 8.09 -18.44 -9.73
CA ALA A 139 9.01 -19.47 -10.19
C ALA A 139 9.59 -20.31 -9.03
N ALA A 140 9.93 -19.67 -7.91
CA ALA A 140 10.36 -20.36 -6.70
C ALA A 140 9.25 -21.24 -6.11
N HIS A 141 8.00 -20.76 -6.12
CA HIS A 141 6.84 -21.53 -5.68
C HIS A 141 6.61 -22.75 -6.56
N GLN A 142 6.60 -22.57 -7.89
CA GLN A 142 6.42 -23.65 -8.86
C GLN A 142 7.53 -24.72 -8.78
N ALA A 143 8.73 -24.32 -8.39
CA ALA A 143 9.85 -25.22 -8.13
C ALA A 143 9.79 -25.89 -6.74
N GLY A 144 8.76 -25.64 -5.94
CA GLY A 144 8.60 -26.20 -4.59
C GLY A 144 9.55 -25.63 -3.53
N ARG A 145 10.29 -24.54 -3.83
CA ARG A 145 11.27 -23.95 -2.89
C ARG A 145 10.65 -23.03 -1.87
N ALA A 146 9.56 -22.32 -2.21
CA ALA A 146 8.88 -21.39 -1.32
C ALA A 146 7.37 -21.44 -1.50
N ARG A 147 6.62 -21.07 -0.48
CA ARG A 147 5.19 -20.80 -0.53
C ARG A 147 4.99 -19.29 -0.62
N VAL A 148 4.40 -18.81 -1.72
CA VAL A 148 4.28 -17.38 -1.97
C VAL A 148 2.86 -16.97 -2.34
N THR A 149 2.49 -15.75 -2.01
CA THR A 149 1.26 -15.09 -2.46
C THR A 149 1.50 -13.60 -2.62
N GLU A 150 0.76 -12.94 -3.51
CA GLU A 150 0.81 -11.49 -3.70
C GLU A 150 -0.59 -10.90 -3.59
N VAL A 151 -0.72 -9.82 -2.83
CA VAL A 151 -1.98 -9.11 -2.64
C VAL A 151 -1.89 -7.75 -3.31
N ARG A 152 -2.69 -7.53 -4.36
CA ARG A 152 -2.68 -6.31 -5.19
C ARG A 152 -3.86 -5.43 -4.85
N GLY A 153 -3.57 -4.21 -4.41
CA GLY A 153 -4.56 -3.16 -4.23
C GLY A 153 -4.45 -2.08 -5.30
N SER A 154 -5.52 -1.33 -5.48
CA SER A 154 -5.54 -0.08 -6.23
C SER A 154 -4.92 1.05 -5.41
N ASP A 155 -5.34 2.30 -5.58
CA ASP A 155 -4.79 3.41 -4.80
C ASP A 155 -5.25 3.33 -3.33
N TYR A 156 -4.30 3.37 -2.41
CA TYR A 156 -4.57 3.04 -1.01
C TYR A 156 -5.24 4.19 -0.25
N LEU A 157 -6.34 3.87 0.42
CA LEU A 157 -7.04 4.75 1.35
C LEU A 157 -6.60 4.41 2.78
N GLY A 158 -5.90 5.33 3.43
CA GLY A 158 -5.40 5.19 4.81
C GLY A 158 -4.23 6.12 5.09
N VAL A 159 -4.13 6.61 6.33
CA VAL A 159 -3.11 7.60 6.72
C VAL A 159 -1.70 7.05 6.57
N GLY A 160 -0.82 7.87 5.99
CA GLY A 160 0.57 7.52 5.72
C GLY A 160 0.80 6.76 4.41
N ALA A 161 -0.25 6.42 3.66
CA ALA A 161 -0.11 5.87 2.31
C ALA A 161 0.41 6.94 1.34
N THR A 162 1.27 6.53 0.42
CA THR A 162 1.68 7.37 -0.71
C THR A 162 0.66 7.18 -1.84
N SER A 163 -0.44 7.93 -1.79
CA SER A 163 -1.63 7.71 -2.62
C SER A 163 -2.35 9.00 -2.94
N LEU A 164 -3.21 9.01 -3.98
CA LEU A 164 -4.02 10.16 -4.32
C LEU A 164 -4.95 10.60 -3.18
N PRO A 165 -5.66 9.72 -2.45
CA PRO A 165 -6.45 10.12 -1.29
C PRO A 165 -5.65 10.93 -0.27
N MET A 166 -4.39 10.58 0.00
CA MET A 166 -3.57 11.30 0.98
C MET A 166 -3.04 12.64 0.46
N MET A 167 -3.02 12.87 -0.84
CA MET A 167 -2.78 14.19 -1.43
C MET A 167 -4.04 15.07 -1.47
N LEU A 168 -5.21 14.45 -1.53
CA LEU A 168 -6.52 15.11 -1.69
C LEU A 168 -7.16 15.47 -0.35
N LEU A 169 -7.35 14.47 0.52
CA LEU A 169 -8.23 14.58 1.69
C LEU A 169 -7.77 15.61 2.75
N PRO A 170 -6.48 15.78 3.06
CA PRO A 170 -6.06 16.81 4.01
C PRO A 170 -6.44 18.23 3.56
N GLY A 171 -6.37 18.50 2.26
CA GLY A 171 -6.79 19.79 1.69
C GLY A 171 -8.31 19.99 1.77
N VAL A 172 -9.08 18.94 1.49
CA VAL A 172 -10.54 18.91 1.60
C VAL A 172 -10.98 19.18 3.04
N LEU A 173 -10.44 18.46 4.00
CA LEU A 173 -10.75 18.63 5.43
C LEU A 173 -10.42 20.01 5.97
N ALA A 174 -9.38 20.65 5.41
CA ALA A 174 -8.99 22.02 5.75
C ALA A 174 -9.78 23.09 4.98
N GLY A 175 -10.77 22.73 4.14
CA GLY A 175 -11.53 23.66 3.30
C GLY A 175 -10.68 24.40 2.26
N ARG A 176 -9.48 23.90 1.94
CA ARG A 176 -8.58 24.50 0.97
C ARG A 176 -8.90 24.08 -0.45
N ARG A 177 -8.50 24.89 -1.43
CA ARG A 177 -8.50 24.47 -2.84
C ARG A 177 -7.42 23.40 -3.04
N VAL A 178 -7.80 22.29 -3.65
CA VAL A 178 -6.89 21.21 -4.03
C VAL A 178 -6.61 21.29 -5.52
N LEU A 179 -5.31 21.32 -5.88
CA LEU A 179 -4.85 21.37 -7.26
C LEU A 179 -4.03 20.11 -7.55
N LEU A 180 -4.56 19.25 -8.42
CA LEU A 180 -3.88 18.00 -8.81
C LEU A 180 -4.01 17.78 -10.32
N PRO A 181 -2.99 17.14 -10.97
CA PRO A 181 -3.02 16.84 -12.39
C PRO A 181 -3.76 15.52 -12.66
N VAL A 182 -5.03 15.44 -12.21
CA VAL A 182 -5.87 14.24 -12.30
C VAL A 182 -7.22 14.61 -12.88
N ASP A 183 -7.89 13.65 -13.52
CA ASP A 183 -9.31 13.74 -13.81
C ASP A 183 -10.09 13.38 -12.55
N PHE A 184 -10.72 14.38 -11.94
CA PHE A 184 -11.49 14.19 -10.72
C PHE A 184 -12.79 13.42 -10.92
N ASP A 185 -13.20 13.21 -12.15
CA ASP A 185 -14.50 12.60 -12.50
C ASP A 185 -14.36 11.16 -13.05
N ALA A 186 -13.14 10.75 -13.39
CA ALA A 186 -12.87 9.38 -13.81
C ALA A 186 -13.14 8.37 -12.66
N PRO A 187 -13.87 7.26 -12.91
CA PRO A 187 -14.09 6.22 -11.92
C PRO A 187 -12.77 5.57 -11.48
N HIS A 188 -12.58 5.43 -10.18
CA HIS A 188 -11.37 4.85 -9.61
C HIS A 188 -11.70 3.94 -8.43
N THR A 189 -11.06 2.78 -8.36
CA THR A 189 -11.19 1.89 -7.21
C THR A 189 -10.24 2.34 -6.10
N TRP A 190 -10.76 2.52 -4.89
CA TRP A 190 -10.00 2.88 -3.69
C TRP A 190 -9.89 1.67 -2.80
N THR A 191 -8.68 1.29 -2.43
CA THR A 191 -8.44 0.11 -1.61
C THR A 191 -8.11 0.52 -0.18
N TYR A 192 -8.93 0.10 0.78
CA TYR A 192 -8.72 0.43 2.18
C TYR A 192 -7.57 -0.37 2.78
N VAL A 193 -6.69 0.29 3.54
CA VAL A 193 -5.46 -0.30 4.09
C VAL A 193 -5.74 -1.50 5.00
N ASP A 194 -6.80 -1.46 5.82
CA ASP A 194 -7.14 -2.57 6.69
C ASP A 194 -7.69 -3.78 5.91
N ASP A 195 -8.31 -3.56 4.73
CA ASP A 195 -8.69 -4.64 3.83
C ASP A 195 -7.47 -5.30 3.19
N VAL A 196 -6.43 -4.51 2.87
CA VAL A 196 -5.14 -5.07 2.44
C VAL A 196 -4.56 -5.97 3.52
N ALA A 197 -4.55 -5.52 4.77
CA ALA A 197 -4.04 -6.31 5.89
C ALA A 197 -4.83 -7.60 6.10
N ARG A 198 -6.17 -7.54 6.06
CA ARG A 198 -7.04 -8.73 6.15
C ARG A 198 -6.77 -9.72 5.03
N THR A 199 -6.68 -9.24 3.80
CA THR A 199 -6.41 -10.07 2.63
C THR A 199 -5.03 -10.70 2.73
N LEU A 200 -4.03 -9.95 3.14
CA LEU A 200 -2.65 -10.41 3.29
C LEU A 200 -2.54 -11.54 4.33
N VAL A 201 -3.19 -11.38 5.49
CA VAL A 201 -3.20 -12.41 6.53
C VAL A 201 -3.97 -13.63 6.08
N ALA A 202 -5.14 -13.47 5.46
CA ALA A 202 -5.96 -14.58 4.97
C ALA A 202 -5.23 -15.38 3.89
N THR A 203 -4.58 -14.73 2.92
CA THR A 203 -3.85 -15.42 1.86
C THR A 203 -2.59 -16.13 2.36
N ALA A 204 -1.94 -15.62 3.39
CA ALA A 204 -0.82 -16.31 4.03
C ALA A 204 -1.26 -17.59 4.76
N ALA A 205 -2.47 -17.61 5.33
CA ALA A 205 -2.99 -18.72 6.12
C ALA A 205 -3.72 -19.80 5.29
N ASP A 206 -4.05 -19.53 4.04
CA ASP A 206 -4.85 -20.42 3.19
C ASP A 206 -4.00 -21.00 2.04
N GLU A 207 -3.80 -22.32 2.05
CA GLU A 207 -3.01 -23.01 1.01
C GLU A 207 -3.59 -22.83 -0.40
N ARG A 208 -4.90 -22.64 -0.53
CA ARG A 208 -5.56 -22.37 -1.82
C ARG A 208 -5.13 -21.02 -2.42
N ALA A 209 -4.58 -20.12 -1.60
CA ALA A 209 -4.12 -18.80 -2.03
C ALA A 209 -2.66 -18.80 -2.50
N TRP A 210 -1.89 -19.85 -2.23
CA TRP A 210 -0.47 -19.87 -2.55
C TRP A 210 -0.23 -20.08 -4.05
N GLY A 211 0.87 -19.52 -4.56
CA GLY A 211 1.21 -19.52 -5.97
C GLY A 211 0.31 -18.62 -6.83
N ARG A 212 -0.44 -17.68 -6.21
CA ARG A 212 -1.39 -16.79 -6.88
C ARG A 212 -1.26 -15.35 -6.41
N ALA A 213 -1.60 -14.45 -7.31
CA ALA A 213 -1.89 -13.06 -6.95
C ALA A 213 -3.40 -12.92 -6.66
N TRP A 214 -3.75 -12.03 -5.75
CA TRP A 214 -5.10 -11.76 -5.33
C TRP A 214 -5.37 -10.26 -5.33
N HIS A 215 -6.50 -9.86 -5.87
CA HIS A 215 -6.96 -8.49 -5.74
C HIS A 215 -7.62 -8.27 -4.38
N VAL A 216 -7.29 -7.18 -3.72
CA VAL A 216 -7.90 -6.81 -2.44
C VAL A 216 -9.38 -6.50 -2.66
N PRO A 217 -10.31 -7.14 -1.92
CA PRO A 217 -11.70 -6.73 -1.93
C PRO A 217 -11.82 -5.24 -1.66
N SER A 218 -12.38 -4.53 -2.63
CA SER A 218 -12.49 -3.07 -2.61
C SER A 218 -13.94 -2.66 -2.90
N PRO A 219 -14.44 -1.58 -2.31
CA PRO A 219 -15.80 -1.10 -2.59
C PRO A 219 -15.95 -0.68 -4.05
N PRO A 220 -17.19 -0.54 -4.56
CA PRO A 220 -17.44 -0.05 -5.91
C PRO A 220 -16.68 1.24 -6.20
N ALA A 221 -16.16 1.35 -7.42
CA ALA A 221 -15.37 2.50 -7.86
C ALA A 221 -16.21 3.79 -7.81
N VAL A 222 -15.62 4.84 -7.27
CA VAL A 222 -16.17 6.20 -7.29
C VAL A 222 -15.10 7.18 -7.76
N SER A 223 -15.52 8.32 -8.30
CA SER A 223 -14.55 9.34 -8.73
C SER A 223 -13.84 10.01 -7.53
N ALA A 224 -12.69 10.64 -7.79
CA ALA A 224 -11.98 11.40 -6.76
C ALA A 224 -12.81 12.58 -6.24
N ARG A 225 -13.68 13.15 -7.08
CA ARG A 225 -14.67 14.18 -6.68
C ARG A 225 -15.69 13.62 -5.71
N GLU A 226 -16.25 12.45 -6.00
CA GLU A 226 -17.20 11.79 -5.11
C GLU A 226 -16.56 11.41 -3.79
N LEU A 227 -15.34 10.84 -3.82
CA LEU A 227 -14.55 10.53 -2.63
C LEU A 227 -14.38 11.79 -1.75
N ALA A 228 -13.96 12.91 -2.34
CA ALA A 228 -13.78 14.18 -1.65
C ALA A 228 -15.10 14.71 -1.06
N THR A 229 -16.20 14.61 -1.82
CA THR A 229 -17.53 15.09 -1.40
C THR A 229 -18.05 14.28 -0.21
N ARG A 230 -17.96 12.95 -0.27
CA ARG A 230 -18.36 12.07 0.85
C ARG A 230 -17.48 12.34 2.08
N THR A 231 -16.17 12.52 1.90
CA THR A 231 -15.25 12.85 2.99
C THR A 231 -15.61 14.18 3.66
N ALA A 232 -15.90 15.22 2.87
CA ALA A 232 -16.31 16.52 3.40
C ALA A 232 -17.61 16.43 4.20
N ALA A 233 -18.60 15.70 3.67
CA ALA A 233 -19.90 15.48 4.34
C ALA A 233 -19.72 14.75 5.68
N LEU A 234 -18.97 13.63 5.70
CA LEU A 234 -18.68 12.86 6.92
C LEU A 234 -17.92 13.70 7.97
N ALA A 235 -17.07 14.60 7.51
CA ALA A 235 -16.27 15.44 8.38
C ALA A 235 -16.94 16.74 8.81
N GLY A 236 -18.12 17.10 8.27
CA GLY A 236 -18.72 18.43 8.44
C GLY A 236 -17.84 19.55 7.85
N ALA A 237 -17.04 19.26 6.84
CA ALA A 237 -16.18 20.21 6.17
C ALA A 237 -16.92 20.92 5.01
N PRO A 238 -16.45 22.11 4.56
CA PRO A 238 -17.01 22.78 3.39
C PRO A 238 -16.93 21.93 2.12
N ALA A 239 -17.79 22.23 1.15
CA ALA A 239 -17.78 21.56 -0.16
C ALA A 239 -16.38 21.61 -0.81
N PRO A 240 -15.90 20.50 -1.41
CA PRO A 240 -14.54 20.44 -1.96
C PRO A 240 -14.35 21.42 -3.12
N ARG A 241 -13.23 22.14 -3.12
CA ARG A 241 -12.83 23.01 -4.23
C ARG A 241 -11.68 22.36 -4.98
N LEU A 242 -11.99 21.59 -6.02
CA LEU A 242 -11.05 20.81 -6.80
C LEU A 242 -10.73 21.51 -8.12
N THR A 243 -9.47 21.59 -8.47
CA THR A 243 -8.99 22.20 -9.72
C THR A 243 -8.01 21.26 -10.39
N ARG A 244 -8.32 20.84 -11.61
CA ARG A 244 -7.41 20.01 -12.42
C ARG A 244 -6.27 20.88 -12.91
N LEU A 245 -5.04 20.48 -12.61
CA LEU A 245 -3.86 21.04 -13.23
C LEU A 245 -3.66 20.46 -14.63
N PRO A 246 -3.32 21.29 -15.64
CA PRO A 246 -3.01 20.76 -16.97
C PRO A 246 -1.75 19.89 -16.91
N TYR A 247 -1.71 18.84 -17.74
CA TYR A 247 -0.59 17.89 -17.78
C TYR A 247 0.80 18.55 -17.94
N PRO A 248 0.96 19.62 -18.75
CA PRO A 248 2.23 20.36 -18.82
C PRO A 248 2.74 20.86 -17.45
N ALA A 249 1.84 21.21 -16.51
CA ALA A 249 2.25 21.65 -15.17
C ALA A 249 2.92 20.49 -14.39
N LEU A 250 2.42 19.25 -14.52
CA LEU A 250 3.09 18.06 -13.96
C LEU A 250 4.47 17.86 -14.60
N TRP A 251 4.59 18.12 -15.91
CA TRP A 251 5.84 17.99 -16.64
C TRP A 251 6.88 19.00 -16.16
N LEU A 252 6.50 20.26 -16.03
CA LEU A 252 7.37 21.32 -15.50
C LEU A 252 7.73 21.07 -14.03
N GLY A 253 6.75 20.70 -13.20
CA GLY A 253 6.99 20.34 -11.79
C GLY A 253 8.00 19.21 -11.61
N GLY A 254 8.01 18.24 -12.53
CA GLY A 254 8.96 17.14 -12.50
C GLY A 254 10.40 17.50 -12.90
N LEU A 255 10.67 18.70 -13.36
CA LEU A 255 12.05 19.18 -13.59
C LEU A 255 12.75 19.51 -12.24
N VAL A 256 11.99 19.95 -11.25
CA VAL A 256 12.53 20.41 -9.96
C VAL A 256 12.13 19.47 -8.80
N ASN A 257 11.11 18.64 -8.96
CA ASN A 257 10.63 17.72 -7.94
C ASN A 257 10.70 16.27 -8.44
N PRO A 258 11.61 15.44 -7.87
CA PRO A 258 11.73 14.03 -8.25
C PRO A 258 10.43 13.24 -8.10
N PHE A 259 9.62 13.50 -7.08
CA PHE A 259 8.34 12.83 -6.88
C PHE A 259 7.34 13.15 -8.00
N ALA A 260 7.22 14.43 -8.39
CA ALA A 260 6.36 14.82 -9.52
C ALA A 260 6.82 14.18 -10.85
N ARG A 261 8.13 13.99 -11.02
CA ARG A 261 8.68 13.25 -12.17
C ARG A 261 8.25 11.80 -12.19
N GLU A 262 8.28 11.15 -11.03
CA GLU A 262 7.88 9.74 -10.90
C GLU A 262 6.37 9.52 -11.11
N LEU A 263 5.53 10.51 -10.80
CA LEU A 263 4.08 10.44 -11.06
C LEU A 263 3.72 10.43 -12.54
N ARG A 264 4.61 10.89 -13.44
CA ARG A 264 4.37 10.87 -14.89
C ARG A 264 4.18 9.45 -15.40
N GLU A 265 4.97 8.50 -14.89
CA GLU A 265 4.91 7.10 -15.30
C GLU A 265 3.55 6.46 -14.95
N THR A 266 2.96 6.89 -13.86
CA THR A 266 1.71 6.33 -13.32
C THR A 266 0.49 7.22 -13.53
N ALA A 267 0.63 8.33 -14.30
CA ALA A 267 -0.45 9.31 -14.51
C ALA A 267 -1.69 8.70 -15.18
N TYR A 268 -1.52 7.64 -16.01
CA TYR A 268 -2.62 6.93 -16.66
C TYR A 268 -3.68 6.40 -15.70
N GLN A 269 -3.33 6.20 -14.42
CA GLN A 269 -4.28 5.75 -13.40
C GLN A 269 -5.34 6.81 -13.06
N PHE A 270 -5.03 8.09 -13.33
CA PHE A 270 -5.82 9.23 -12.88
C PHE A 270 -6.43 10.05 -14.03
N ASP A 271 -6.24 9.66 -15.27
CA ASP A 271 -6.78 10.35 -16.44
C ASP A 271 -7.87 9.55 -17.18
N ARG A 272 -8.18 8.34 -16.67
CA ARG A 272 -9.16 7.40 -17.23
C ARG A 272 -9.72 6.50 -16.12
N PRO A 273 -10.77 5.70 -16.39
CA PRO A 273 -11.22 4.69 -15.43
C PRO A 273 -10.09 3.75 -15.01
N TYR A 274 -9.95 3.54 -13.69
CA TYR A 274 -8.93 2.64 -13.12
C TYR A 274 -9.61 1.70 -12.15
N LEU A 275 -10.02 0.54 -12.66
CA LEU A 275 -10.96 -0.35 -12.02
C LEU A 275 -10.29 -1.67 -11.63
N LEU A 276 -10.50 -2.08 -10.39
CA LEU A 276 -10.07 -3.37 -9.85
C LEU A 276 -11.29 -4.26 -9.65
N ASP A 277 -11.25 -5.46 -10.20
CA ASP A 277 -12.18 -6.54 -9.91
C ASP A 277 -11.55 -7.48 -8.87
N SER A 278 -12.21 -7.65 -7.73
CA SER A 278 -11.77 -8.53 -6.64
C SER A 278 -12.71 -9.72 -6.42
N THR A 279 -13.54 -10.04 -7.41
CA THR A 279 -14.53 -11.13 -7.31
C THR A 279 -13.89 -12.47 -6.94
N ALA A 280 -12.71 -12.78 -7.48
CA ALA A 280 -12.01 -14.03 -7.20
C ALA A 280 -11.60 -14.15 -5.72
N ALA A 281 -11.07 -13.09 -5.13
CA ALA A 281 -10.70 -13.07 -3.71
C ALA A 281 -11.93 -13.18 -2.81
N THR A 282 -13.01 -12.46 -3.12
CA THR A 282 -14.28 -12.55 -2.39
C THR A 282 -14.85 -13.97 -2.42
N ALA A 283 -14.89 -14.59 -3.59
CA ALA A 283 -15.44 -15.94 -3.77
C ALA A 283 -14.59 -17.02 -3.09
N THR A 284 -13.25 -16.90 -3.14
CA THR A 284 -12.35 -17.95 -2.64
C THR A 284 -12.05 -17.83 -1.17
N LEU A 285 -11.84 -16.59 -0.68
CA LEU A 285 -11.39 -16.33 0.68
C LEU A 285 -12.53 -15.88 1.60
N GLY A 286 -13.74 -15.67 1.07
CA GLY A 286 -14.90 -15.20 1.85
C GLY A 286 -14.74 -13.77 2.39
N LEU A 287 -13.83 -12.98 1.82
CA LEU A 287 -13.57 -11.62 2.26
C LEU A 287 -14.50 -10.63 1.58
N ALA A 288 -15.05 -9.71 2.34
CA ALA A 288 -15.82 -8.58 1.84
C ALA A 288 -15.07 -7.26 2.06
N PRO A 289 -15.23 -6.28 1.14
CA PRO A 289 -14.63 -4.96 1.35
C PRO A 289 -15.29 -4.22 2.50
N THR A 290 -14.51 -3.39 3.19
CA THR A 290 -15.08 -2.39 4.10
C THR A 290 -15.91 -1.40 3.29
N PRO A 291 -17.17 -1.09 3.69
CA PRO A 291 -17.95 -0.05 3.03
C PRO A 291 -17.18 1.27 2.95
N LEU A 292 -17.25 1.94 1.80
CA LEU A 292 -16.44 3.15 1.53
C LEU A 292 -16.61 4.23 2.60
N ASP A 293 -17.84 4.50 3.03
CA ASP A 293 -18.10 5.55 4.03
C ASP A 293 -17.50 5.20 5.40
N ARG A 294 -17.42 3.91 5.74
CA ARG A 294 -16.72 3.46 6.95
C ARG A 294 -15.22 3.67 6.82
N ALA A 295 -14.61 3.27 5.71
CA ALA A 295 -13.18 3.48 5.45
C ALA A 295 -12.81 4.98 5.44
N LEU A 296 -13.70 5.82 4.91
CA LEU A 296 -13.54 7.28 4.94
C LEU A 296 -13.65 7.83 6.37
N ALA A 297 -14.64 7.38 7.16
CA ALA A 297 -14.81 7.82 8.55
C ALA A 297 -13.55 7.49 9.39
N ASP A 298 -13.03 6.27 9.27
CA ASP A 298 -11.82 5.85 9.97
C ASP A 298 -10.59 6.66 9.51
N THR A 299 -10.48 6.94 8.21
CA THR A 299 -9.41 7.79 7.65
C THR A 299 -9.51 9.23 8.14
N VAL A 300 -10.71 9.82 8.18
CA VAL A 300 -10.95 11.17 8.72
C VAL A 300 -10.58 11.24 10.20
N ALA A 301 -11.00 10.26 10.99
CA ALA A 301 -10.67 10.19 12.40
C ALA A 301 -9.15 10.14 12.63
N ALA A 302 -8.44 9.31 11.86
CA ALA A 302 -7.00 9.18 11.91
C ALA A 302 -6.26 10.46 11.44
N LEU A 303 -6.74 11.12 10.39
CA LEU A 303 -6.17 12.39 9.91
C LEU A 303 -6.34 13.52 10.95
N ARG A 304 -7.47 13.54 11.67
CA ARG A 304 -7.72 14.52 12.74
C ARG A 304 -6.89 14.25 13.98
N GLY A 305 -6.69 12.98 14.33
CA GLY A 305 -5.82 12.58 15.45
C GLY A 305 -4.33 12.79 15.17
N ALA A 306 -3.91 12.75 13.90
CA ALA A 306 -2.54 12.97 13.48
C ALA A 306 -2.19 14.47 13.27
N THR A 307 -3.17 15.39 13.29
CA THR A 307 -2.93 16.83 13.12
C THR A 307 -2.38 17.39 14.43
N PRO A 308 -1.13 17.90 14.50
CA PRO A 308 -0.66 18.63 15.67
C PRO A 308 -1.55 19.86 15.89
N PRO A 309 -1.83 20.27 17.15
CA PRO A 309 -2.64 21.45 17.42
C PRO A 309 -2.07 22.65 16.69
N VAL A 310 -2.89 23.31 15.89
CA VAL A 310 -2.56 24.59 15.25
C VAL A 310 -2.37 25.62 16.35
N GLY A 311 -1.13 26.02 16.60
CA GLY A 311 -0.86 27.16 17.46
C GLY A 311 0.36 27.00 18.36
N ARG A 312 1.52 27.35 17.78
CA ARG A 312 2.52 28.19 18.45
C ARG A 312 3.52 28.63 17.40
N THR A 313 3.31 29.86 16.90
CA THR A 313 4.36 30.66 16.27
C THR A 313 5.52 30.79 17.27
N PRO A 314 6.75 30.45 16.90
CA PRO A 314 7.87 30.84 17.75
C PRO A 314 7.96 32.38 17.72
N VAL A 315 7.62 32.99 18.84
CA VAL A 315 7.97 34.36 19.11
C VAL A 315 9.49 34.44 19.03
N GLY A 316 9.95 35.25 18.09
CA GLY A 316 11.36 35.53 17.92
C GLY A 316 11.93 36.09 19.20
N ASP A 317 12.91 35.43 19.76
CA ASP A 317 13.81 36.01 20.75
C ASP A 317 14.91 36.76 20.01
N ARG A 318 14.67 38.09 19.82
CA ARG A 318 15.74 39.03 19.57
C ARG A 318 16.29 39.41 20.94
N ARG A 319 17.49 38.96 21.27
CA ARG A 319 18.36 39.69 22.21
C ARG A 319 19.81 39.48 21.82
N HIS A 320 20.40 40.61 21.47
CA HIS A 320 21.77 41.14 21.62
C HIS A 320 22.96 40.20 21.35
#